data_6e177ccaa15a072e6e509a30bb3f2053
#
_entry.id   6e177ccaa15a072e6e509a30bb3f2053
#
_cell.length_a   1.000
_cell.length_b   1.000
_cell.length_c   1.000
_cell.angle_alpha   90.00
_cell.angle_beta   90.00
_cell.angle_gamma   90.00
#
_symmetry.space_group_name_H-M   'P 1'
#
loop_
_entity.id
_entity.type
_entity.pdbx_description
1 polymer ?
#
loop_
_entity_poly.entity_id
_entity_poly.type
_entity_poly.pdbx_seq_one_letter_code
_entity_poly.pdbx_strand_id
1 'polypeptide(L)'
;MVNCKDMNKIGIILSICGIFYNYSGISQTLNNGIKLSTQWPPRYEEPIERKEMPVPYLNEKPEVIYINNGRQLFVDNFLISETTLKPQFHTPEFYKNNPVLEPDRDWEVTSLGGMYAAPFSDGIWYDEKENKYRMWYLAGAGLLYKEEKQAFYTCYAESTDGIHWVKPAQNVYPGTNIVDTCRRDAATVWLDRFEQDPNKRWKFFNVERRTYDRRWQFVLKYSSDGIHWSKGVAQSGDIGDRSSVFYNPFLKKWVLSLRHSTAVSSRSRSYIENADPELVVSLAHRIRNDVRDKNVVFWFTPDDKELRNSQFPDVEPGIYNFDAMAYESIMLGLYSAWSGPENKDCEKLGIQKRNVISLGYSRDGFHFYRPSHEPFMNVNETEGAWNWGNMQSINGTPLIVGDSLYFYASGRRLSDIMWDSHTSTGLAKLRRDGFVSMNTVDKEGFLITEKLSFDGKYLFVNADVLKGKLLIEILDEFGNPYEGFTAKDCLVIKKVDGTKILVCWKNQKDLSSLADQNIRLKFHLTKGALYSFWISPWKTGESRGYTAGGGPGLSDTGLDVP
;
A
#
# COMPACT_ATOMS: atom_id res chain seq x y z
N MET A 1 -16.10 83.58 -16.00
CA MET A 1 -16.57 84.28 -14.76
C MET A 1 -17.14 83.21 -13.81
N VAL A 2 -16.78 83.36 -12.55
CA VAL A 2 -17.24 82.66 -11.37
C VAL A 2 -16.44 81.44 -10.94
N ASN A 3 -15.66 81.65 -9.95
CA ASN A 3 -15.04 80.76 -8.96
C ASN A 3 -15.96 79.74 -8.34
N CYS A 4 -15.43 78.56 -8.02
CA CYS A 4 -15.87 77.86 -6.88
C CYS A 4 -14.70 77.13 -6.18
N LYS A 5 -14.49 77.60 -4.94
CA LYS A 5 -13.55 77.04 -3.97
C LYS A 5 -14.16 75.89 -3.18
N ASP A 6 -13.25 75.09 -2.66
CA ASP A 6 -13.29 74.32 -1.42
C ASP A 6 -14.34 73.24 -1.26
N MET A 7 -13.83 71.99 -1.36
CA MET A 7 -14.43 70.89 -0.58
C MET A 7 -13.32 70.02 0.05
N ASN A 8 -13.39 69.97 1.35
CA ASN A 8 -12.51 69.29 2.29
C ASN A 8 -12.32 67.78 2.00
N LYS A 9 -11.06 67.37 2.04
CA LYS A 9 -10.66 65.98 2.15
C LYS A 9 -10.92 65.48 3.58
N ILE A 10 -11.91 64.62 3.78
CA ILE A 10 -12.04 63.78 4.96
C ILE A 10 -11.42 62.41 4.57
N GLY A 11 -10.22 62.18 5.06
CA GLY A 11 -9.57 60.91 4.96
C GLY A 11 -10.18 59.92 5.96
N ILE A 12 -10.90 58.91 5.47
CA ILE A 12 -11.30 57.78 6.30
C ILE A 12 -10.13 56.78 6.30
N ILE A 13 -9.42 56.73 7.42
CA ILE A 13 -8.44 55.69 7.72
C ILE A 13 -9.24 54.45 8.10
N LEU A 14 -9.42 53.54 7.15
CA LEU A 14 -9.90 52.17 7.42
C LEU A 14 -8.73 51.42 8.07
N SER A 15 -8.76 51.34 9.40
CA SER A 15 -7.91 50.43 10.18
C SER A 15 -8.40 49.01 9.92
N ILE A 16 -7.73 48.27 9.01
CA ILE A 16 -7.94 46.83 8.83
C ILE A 16 -7.25 46.15 10.02
N CYS A 17 -8.01 45.92 11.10
CA CYS A 17 -7.65 44.94 12.11
C CYS A 17 -7.66 43.58 11.46
N GLY A 18 -6.49 43.11 11.02
CA GLY A 18 -6.27 41.73 10.64
C GLY A 18 -6.48 40.85 11.87
N ILE A 19 -7.66 40.25 11.98
CA ILE A 19 -7.90 39.17 12.92
C ILE A 19 -7.08 38.00 12.41
N PHE A 20 -5.87 37.83 12.92
CA PHE A 20 -5.14 36.57 12.81
C PHE A 20 -5.91 35.53 13.62
N TYR A 21 -6.78 34.78 12.98
CA TYR A 21 -7.25 33.51 13.52
C TYR A 21 -6.02 32.60 13.62
N ASN A 22 -5.45 32.53 14.81
CA ASN A 22 -4.62 31.42 15.19
C ASN A 22 -5.54 30.18 15.19
N TYR A 23 -5.63 29.50 14.07
CA TYR A 23 -6.10 28.12 14.05
C TYR A 23 -5.06 27.32 14.87
N SER A 24 -5.28 27.22 16.17
CA SER A 24 -4.74 26.12 16.96
C SER A 24 -5.41 24.86 16.40
N GLY A 25 -4.76 24.18 15.45
CA GLY A 25 -5.24 22.96 14.86
C GLY A 25 -5.48 21.95 15.98
N ILE A 26 -6.71 21.45 16.08
CA ILE A 26 -7.01 20.33 16.97
C ILE A 26 -6.23 19.15 16.42
N SER A 27 -5.32 18.57 17.22
CA SER A 27 -4.60 17.35 16.86
C SER A 27 -5.62 16.24 16.60
N GLN A 28 -5.63 15.68 15.39
CA GLN A 28 -6.49 14.54 15.06
C GLN A 28 -5.93 13.29 15.75
N THR A 29 -6.79 12.52 16.40
CA THR A 29 -6.45 11.20 16.94
C THR A 29 -7.00 10.13 16.00
N LEU A 30 -6.14 9.18 15.60
CA LEU A 30 -6.52 8.04 14.77
C LEU A 30 -7.27 7.00 15.61
N ASN A 31 -7.93 6.09 14.91
CA ASN A 31 -8.70 4.99 15.52
C ASN A 31 -7.86 4.02 16.37
N ASN A 32 -6.55 4.00 16.22
CA ASN A 32 -5.59 3.23 17.02
C ASN A 32 -4.98 4.02 18.20
N GLY A 33 -5.40 5.28 18.40
CA GLY A 33 -4.94 6.15 19.48
C GLY A 33 -3.76 7.06 19.12
N ILE A 34 -3.14 6.91 17.96
CA ILE A 34 -2.05 7.78 17.51
C ILE A 34 -2.58 9.21 17.35
N LYS A 35 -1.90 10.17 18.00
CA LYS A 35 -2.17 11.60 17.84
C LYS A 35 -1.29 12.15 16.73
N LEU A 36 -1.91 12.65 15.69
CA LEU A 36 -1.20 13.30 14.59
C LEU A 36 -0.67 14.67 15.03
N SER A 37 0.41 15.13 14.42
CA SER A 37 0.91 16.48 14.63
C SER A 37 -0.14 17.51 14.22
N THR A 38 -0.10 18.69 14.84
CA THR A 38 -1.01 19.80 14.49
C THR A 38 -0.80 20.29 13.05
N GLN A 39 0.38 20.06 12.50
CA GLN A 39 0.70 20.26 11.09
C GLN A 39 0.73 18.91 10.40
N TRP A 40 -0.36 18.56 9.68
CA TRP A 40 -0.48 17.34 8.91
C TRP A 40 -0.82 17.64 7.44
N PRO A 41 -0.19 16.96 6.44
CA PRO A 41 0.94 16.03 6.59
C PRO A 41 2.20 16.74 7.12
N PRO A 42 3.12 16.01 7.80
CA PRO A 42 4.35 16.59 8.32
C PRO A 42 5.24 17.08 7.19
N ARG A 43 6.00 18.15 7.46
CA ARG A 43 6.89 18.79 6.48
C ARG A 43 8.33 18.56 6.89
N TYR A 44 8.92 17.52 6.35
CA TYR A 44 10.36 17.28 6.52
C TYR A 44 11.15 18.04 5.47
N GLU A 45 12.34 18.49 5.85
CA GLU A 45 13.32 18.98 4.89
C GLU A 45 13.84 17.83 4.03
N GLU A 46 14.18 18.11 2.78
CA GLU A 46 14.81 17.12 1.93
C GLU A 46 16.17 16.74 2.51
N PRO A 47 16.47 15.44 2.65
CA PRO A 47 17.70 15.00 3.26
C PRO A 47 18.92 15.32 2.37
N ILE A 48 20.00 15.77 2.99
CA ILE A 48 21.31 15.92 2.36
C ILE A 48 22.18 14.66 2.51
N GLU A 49 21.77 13.75 3.40
CA GLU A 49 22.35 12.43 3.62
C GLU A 49 21.24 11.40 3.64
N ARG A 50 21.55 10.16 3.26
CA ARG A 50 20.55 9.07 3.35
C ARG A 50 20.37 8.69 4.80
N LYS A 51 19.14 8.80 5.28
CA LYS A 51 18.72 8.42 6.64
C LYS A 51 17.36 7.77 6.58
N GLU A 52 17.11 6.89 7.53
CA GLU A 52 15.78 6.28 7.69
C GLU A 52 14.72 7.35 7.91
N MET A 53 13.53 7.13 7.35
CA MET A 53 12.36 7.94 7.63
C MET A 53 12.05 7.87 9.14
N PRO A 54 11.85 9.00 9.83
CA PRO A 54 11.41 8.96 11.21
C PRO A 54 10.03 8.31 11.32
N VAL A 55 9.81 7.55 12.37
CA VAL A 55 8.52 6.90 12.67
C VAL A 55 8.11 7.28 14.10
N PRO A 56 7.55 8.48 14.30
CA PRO A 56 7.32 9.06 15.63
C PRO A 56 6.47 8.19 16.54
N TYR A 57 5.43 7.55 16.02
CA TYR A 57 4.50 6.72 16.80
C TYR A 57 5.15 5.46 17.42
N LEU A 58 6.35 5.07 17.00
CA LEU A 58 7.09 3.97 17.65
C LEU A 58 7.83 4.43 18.91
N ASN A 59 8.18 5.72 18.98
CA ASN A 59 8.85 6.34 20.12
C ASN A 59 7.85 6.98 21.10
N GLU A 60 6.78 7.55 20.56
CA GLU A 60 5.72 8.25 21.28
C GLU A 60 4.40 7.48 21.10
N LYS A 61 4.35 6.28 21.72
CA LYS A 61 3.18 5.41 21.66
C LYS A 61 2.00 6.03 22.40
N PRO A 62 0.75 5.78 21.95
CA PRO A 62 -0.44 6.13 22.74
C PRO A 62 -0.39 5.48 24.14
N GLU A 63 -0.92 6.15 25.14
CA GLU A 63 -1.07 5.56 26.46
C GLU A 63 -1.94 4.28 26.44
N VAL A 64 -2.98 4.29 25.60
CA VAL A 64 -3.86 3.17 25.34
C VAL A 64 -4.00 3.00 23.82
N ILE A 65 -3.78 1.79 23.33
CA ILE A 65 -3.94 1.44 21.93
C ILE A 65 -5.34 0.84 21.72
N TYR A 66 -6.12 1.43 20.82
CA TYR A 66 -7.44 0.93 20.48
C TYR A 66 -7.33 -0.12 19.36
N ILE A 67 -7.84 -1.33 19.62
CA ILE A 67 -7.72 -2.49 18.71
C ILE A 67 -9.08 -2.96 18.15
N ASN A 68 -10.03 -2.02 17.99
CA ASN A 68 -11.38 -2.32 17.52
C ASN A 68 -11.45 -2.72 16.04
N ASN A 69 -10.43 -2.36 15.27
CA ASN A 69 -10.38 -2.59 13.83
C ASN A 69 -9.20 -3.47 13.46
N GLY A 70 -9.50 -4.58 12.83
CA GLY A 70 -8.53 -5.43 12.18
C GLY A 70 -7.70 -6.32 13.09
N ARG A 71 -7.05 -7.27 12.48
CA ARG A 71 -6.05 -8.10 13.12
C ARG A 71 -4.83 -7.25 13.45
N GLN A 72 -4.27 -7.45 14.63
CA GLN A 72 -3.12 -6.72 15.15
C GLN A 72 -1.85 -7.49 14.83
N LEU A 73 -1.03 -6.94 13.94
CA LEU A 73 0.19 -7.57 13.43
C LEU A 73 1.43 -7.07 14.19
N PHE A 74 2.38 -7.97 14.44
CA PHE A 74 3.65 -7.68 15.13
C PHE A 74 4.76 -7.24 14.16
N VAL A 75 4.44 -6.35 13.23
CA VAL A 75 5.37 -5.85 12.20
C VAL A 75 6.40 -4.85 12.73
N ASP A 76 6.17 -4.35 13.93
CA ASP A 76 6.98 -3.38 14.67
C ASP A 76 6.77 -3.59 16.19
N ASN A 77 7.37 -2.72 17.01
CA ASN A 77 7.23 -2.76 18.47
C ASN A 77 6.02 -1.96 19.00
N PHE A 78 5.16 -1.42 18.15
CA PHE A 78 4.03 -0.57 18.57
C PHE A 78 3.12 -1.24 19.59
N LEU A 79 2.81 -2.52 19.38
CA LEU A 79 1.94 -3.32 20.24
C LEU A 79 2.66 -3.96 21.43
N ILE A 80 3.99 -3.93 21.45
CA ILE A 80 4.80 -4.74 22.36
C ILE A 80 5.34 -3.88 23.51
N SER A 81 4.99 -4.26 24.74
CA SER A 81 5.56 -3.69 25.96
C SER A 81 6.81 -4.46 26.39
N GLU A 82 6.73 -5.79 26.41
CA GLU A 82 7.84 -6.67 26.82
C GLU A 82 7.76 -7.99 26.06
N THR A 83 8.90 -8.55 25.64
CA THR A 83 8.94 -9.87 25.00
C THR A 83 10.30 -10.54 25.10
N THR A 84 10.27 -11.87 25.20
CA THR A 84 11.43 -12.75 25.01
C THR A 84 11.40 -13.46 23.66
N LEU A 85 10.29 -13.32 22.90
CA LEU A 85 10.15 -13.87 21.56
C LEU A 85 11.00 -13.08 20.57
N LYS A 86 11.36 -13.71 19.45
CA LYS A 86 12.17 -13.09 18.40
C LYS A 86 11.32 -12.91 17.14
N PRO A 87 11.35 -11.73 16.50
CA PRO A 87 10.69 -11.52 15.22
C PRO A 87 11.41 -12.30 14.12
N GLN A 88 10.61 -12.89 13.24
CA GLN A 88 11.06 -13.49 11.99
C GLN A 88 10.24 -12.89 10.85
N PHE A 89 10.94 -12.30 9.87
CA PHE A 89 10.36 -11.75 8.66
C PHE A 89 10.20 -12.84 7.62
N HIS A 90 9.08 -12.82 6.89
CA HIS A 90 8.78 -13.81 5.86
C HIS A 90 8.57 -13.13 4.51
N THR A 91 8.90 -13.86 3.47
CA THR A 91 8.69 -13.48 2.06
C THR A 91 7.68 -14.40 1.41
N PRO A 92 6.91 -13.94 0.43
CA PRO A 92 5.97 -14.80 -0.29
C PRO A 92 6.72 -15.79 -1.21
N GLU A 93 6.14 -16.97 -1.37
CA GLU A 93 6.62 -17.98 -2.30
C GLU A 93 6.04 -17.73 -3.70
N PHE A 94 6.89 -17.69 -4.71
CA PHE A 94 6.45 -17.58 -6.09
C PHE A 94 5.65 -18.82 -6.53
N TYR A 95 4.55 -18.57 -7.24
CA TYR A 95 3.80 -19.64 -7.88
C TYR A 95 4.69 -20.34 -8.91
N LYS A 96 4.74 -21.68 -8.83
CA LYS A 96 5.69 -22.48 -9.62
C LYS A 96 5.48 -22.36 -11.15
N ASN A 97 4.26 -22.04 -11.57
CA ASN A 97 3.92 -21.94 -12.99
C ASN A 97 3.81 -20.44 -13.42
N ASN A 98 4.60 -19.55 -12.82
CA ASN A 98 4.69 -18.17 -13.29
C ASN A 98 5.31 -18.08 -14.68
N PRO A 99 4.93 -17.08 -15.46
CA PRO A 99 3.97 -16.02 -15.16
C PRO A 99 2.51 -16.48 -15.32
N VAL A 100 1.58 -15.77 -14.62
CA VAL A 100 0.14 -16.05 -14.69
C VAL A 100 -0.58 -15.27 -15.79
N LEU A 101 0.04 -14.17 -16.28
CA LEU A 101 -0.42 -13.42 -17.45
C LEU A 101 0.79 -13.02 -18.30
N GLU A 102 0.77 -13.43 -19.56
CA GLU A 102 1.79 -13.10 -20.57
C GLU A 102 1.19 -12.29 -21.71
N PRO A 103 1.99 -11.47 -22.41
CA PRO A 103 1.55 -10.85 -23.66
C PRO A 103 1.42 -11.94 -24.74
N ASP A 104 0.21 -12.09 -25.28
CA ASP A 104 -0.14 -13.11 -26.27
C ASP A 104 -1.06 -12.57 -27.38
N ARG A 105 -1.20 -11.21 -27.45
CA ARG A 105 -2.04 -10.52 -28.42
C ARG A 105 -1.21 -9.58 -29.27
N ASP A 106 -1.54 -9.45 -30.56
CA ASP A 106 -0.85 -8.56 -31.50
C ASP A 106 -0.90 -7.10 -31.07
N TRP A 107 -1.95 -6.72 -30.34
CA TRP A 107 -2.10 -5.35 -29.82
C TRP A 107 -1.40 -5.11 -28.48
N GLU A 108 -0.68 -6.06 -27.92
CA GLU A 108 0.13 -5.91 -26.72
C GLU A 108 1.60 -5.60 -27.04
N VAL A 109 1.86 -5.24 -28.28
CA VAL A 109 3.20 -5.05 -28.84
C VAL A 109 3.46 -3.57 -29.13
N THR A 110 4.62 -3.03 -28.75
CA THR A 110 5.06 -1.69 -29.14
C THR A 110 5.46 -1.65 -30.62
N SER A 111 5.60 -0.47 -31.20
CA SER A 111 6.06 -0.32 -32.59
C SER A 111 7.46 -0.90 -32.86
N LEU A 112 8.24 -1.14 -31.83
CA LEU A 112 9.60 -1.72 -31.90
C LEU A 112 9.65 -3.21 -31.49
N GLY A 113 8.49 -3.87 -31.27
CA GLY A 113 8.42 -5.29 -30.95
C GLY A 113 8.39 -5.64 -29.46
N GLY A 114 8.57 -4.70 -28.56
CA GLY A 114 8.46 -4.96 -27.13
C GLY A 114 7.04 -5.40 -26.73
N MET A 115 6.92 -6.48 -25.98
CA MET A 115 5.67 -7.14 -25.60
C MET A 115 5.34 -6.90 -24.13
N TYR A 116 4.11 -6.45 -23.81
CA TYR A 116 3.75 -6.06 -22.45
C TYR A 116 2.35 -6.55 -22.05
N ALA A 117 2.28 -7.30 -20.97
CA ALA A 117 1.05 -7.64 -20.24
C ALA A 117 1.32 -7.62 -18.73
N ALA A 118 1.52 -6.43 -18.17
CA ALA A 118 1.88 -6.28 -16.76
C ALA A 118 1.32 -4.97 -16.18
N PRO A 119 0.66 -5.03 -15.01
CA PRO A 119 -0.02 -3.88 -14.43
C PRO A 119 0.92 -2.75 -13.97
N PHE A 120 2.11 -3.07 -13.47
CA PHE A 120 2.91 -2.11 -12.69
C PHE A 120 2.07 -1.56 -11.53
N SER A 121 1.80 -0.26 -11.47
CA SER A 121 0.92 0.33 -10.43
C SER A 121 -0.56 0.37 -10.82
N ASP A 122 -0.99 -0.28 -11.90
CA ASP A 122 -2.36 -0.11 -12.44
C ASP A 122 -3.43 -0.63 -11.49
N GLY A 123 -3.43 -1.92 -11.20
CA GLY A 123 -4.34 -2.47 -10.20
C GLY A 123 -4.83 -3.88 -10.50
N ILE A 124 -5.00 -4.61 -9.41
CA ILE A 124 -5.66 -5.92 -9.38
C ILE A 124 -6.59 -5.98 -8.19
N TRP A 125 -7.84 -6.38 -8.42
CA TRP A 125 -8.89 -6.36 -7.41
C TRP A 125 -9.75 -7.60 -7.51
N TYR A 126 -10.26 -8.05 -6.37
CA TYR A 126 -11.40 -8.94 -6.35
C TYR A 126 -12.68 -8.09 -6.32
N ASP A 127 -13.54 -8.25 -7.30
CA ASP A 127 -14.84 -7.60 -7.37
C ASP A 127 -15.88 -8.52 -6.74
N GLU A 128 -16.28 -8.27 -5.50
CA GLU A 128 -17.20 -9.10 -4.74
C GLU A 128 -18.59 -9.14 -5.38
N LYS A 129 -18.99 -8.07 -6.10
CA LYS A 129 -20.30 -8.00 -6.79
C LYS A 129 -20.34 -8.92 -8.01
N GLU A 130 -19.21 -9.04 -8.71
CA GLU A 130 -19.07 -9.86 -9.91
C GLU A 130 -18.47 -11.25 -9.61
N ASN A 131 -18.01 -11.49 -8.36
CA ASN A 131 -17.31 -12.70 -7.92
C ASN A 131 -16.16 -13.08 -8.84
N LYS A 132 -15.32 -12.12 -9.18
CA LYS A 132 -14.17 -12.35 -10.06
C LYS A 132 -12.97 -11.47 -9.69
N TYR A 133 -11.79 -11.95 -10.05
CA TYR A 133 -10.56 -11.19 -10.05
C TYR A 133 -10.49 -10.36 -11.33
N ARG A 134 -10.09 -9.08 -11.21
CA ARG A 134 -10.02 -8.14 -12.30
C ARG A 134 -8.67 -7.44 -12.30
N MET A 135 -8.03 -7.36 -13.46
CA MET A 135 -6.71 -6.78 -13.64
C MET A 135 -6.71 -5.79 -14.78
N TRP A 136 -6.23 -4.60 -14.52
CA TRP A 136 -5.89 -3.62 -15.54
C TRP A 136 -4.38 -3.63 -15.71
N TYR A 137 -3.91 -3.59 -16.94
CA TYR A 137 -2.50 -3.72 -17.20
C TYR A 137 -2.03 -2.86 -18.37
N LEU A 138 -0.75 -2.51 -18.29
CA LEU A 138 -0.03 -1.82 -19.33
C LEU A 138 0.28 -2.80 -20.46
N ALA A 139 -0.12 -2.41 -21.68
CA ALA A 139 0.16 -3.13 -22.92
C ALA A 139 0.87 -2.25 -23.93
N GLY A 140 1.68 -2.84 -24.82
CA GLY A 140 2.32 -2.13 -25.91
C GLY A 140 1.28 -1.55 -26.87
N ALA A 141 1.46 -0.30 -27.31
CA ALA A 141 0.47 0.44 -28.10
C ALA A 141 0.88 0.66 -29.56
N GLY A 142 1.71 -0.22 -30.14
CA GLY A 142 2.17 -0.12 -31.54
C GLY A 142 1.04 -0.14 -32.56
N LEU A 143 -0.09 -0.76 -32.22
CA LEU A 143 -1.29 -0.74 -33.07
C LEU A 143 -1.81 0.68 -33.37
N LEU A 144 -1.80 1.57 -32.36
CA LEU A 144 -2.35 2.94 -32.47
C LEU A 144 -1.26 4.00 -32.62
N TYR A 145 -0.06 3.75 -32.10
CA TYR A 145 1.04 4.72 -32.02
C TYR A 145 2.27 4.24 -32.77
N LYS A 146 2.10 3.99 -34.10
CA LYS A 146 3.12 3.41 -35.00
C LYS A 146 4.41 4.21 -35.07
N GLU A 147 4.32 5.52 -34.96
CA GLU A 147 5.47 6.45 -35.07
C GLU A 147 6.21 6.63 -33.72
N GLU A 148 5.64 6.09 -32.64
CA GLU A 148 6.24 6.24 -31.32
C GLU A 148 6.95 4.97 -30.89
N LYS A 149 8.27 5.07 -30.67
CA LYS A 149 9.14 3.94 -30.32
C LYS A 149 8.64 3.17 -29.08
N GLN A 150 8.07 3.87 -28.12
CA GLN A 150 7.55 3.29 -26.88
C GLN A 150 6.28 4.02 -26.46
N ALA A 151 5.15 3.44 -26.79
CA ALA A 151 3.85 3.90 -26.37
C ALA A 151 3.08 2.74 -25.71
N PHE A 152 2.26 3.07 -24.73
CA PHE A 152 1.44 2.14 -23.98
C PHE A 152 0.02 2.63 -23.82
N TYR A 153 -0.92 1.69 -23.71
CA TYR A 153 -2.31 1.91 -23.32
C TYR A 153 -2.74 0.91 -22.26
N THR A 154 -4.03 0.94 -21.89
CA THR A 154 -4.56 0.06 -20.86
C THR A 154 -5.40 -1.06 -21.44
N CYS A 155 -5.06 -2.30 -21.09
CA CYS A 155 -5.83 -3.51 -21.35
C CYS A 155 -6.43 -4.07 -20.06
N TYR A 156 -7.35 -5.02 -20.22
CA TYR A 156 -8.08 -5.68 -19.13
C TYR A 156 -7.98 -7.19 -19.22
N ALA A 157 -7.88 -7.84 -18.05
CA ALA A 157 -8.00 -9.28 -17.91
C ALA A 157 -8.83 -9.62 -16.67
N GLU A 158 -9.45 -10.81 -16.67
CA GLU A 158 -10.22 -11.31 -15.53
C GLU A 158 -9.94 -12.78 -15.26
N SER A 159 -10.23 -13.22 -14.03
CA SER A 159 -10.04 -14.61 -13.60
C SER A 159 -11.09 -14.97 -12.54
N THR A 160 -11.44 -16.25 -12.48
CA THR A 160 -12.31 -16.81 -11.43
C THR A 160 -11.53 -17.40 -10.25
N ASP A 161 -10.23 -17.66 -10.41
CA ASP A 161 -9.38 -18.29 -9.38
C ASP A 161 -8.12 -17.48 -9.02
N GLY A 162 -7.89 -16.38 -9.73
CA GLY A 162 -6.69 -15.52 -9.56
C GLY A 162 -5.40 -16.12 -10.14
N ILE A 163 -5.48 -17.26 -10.84
CA ILE A 163 -4.34 -17.96 -11.44
C ILE A 163 -4.47 -18.03 -12.96
N HIS A 164 -5.63 -18.44 -13.45
CA HIS A 164 -5.92 -18.56 -14.87
C HIS A 164 -6.66 -17.33 -15.37
N TRP A 165 -5.97 -16.52 -16.15
CA TRP A 165 -6.47 -15.24 -16.62
C TRP A 165 -6.93 -15.32 -18.08
N VAL A 166 -8.05 -14.67 -18.36
CA VAL A 166 -8.60 -14.50 -19.71
C VAL A 166 -8.64 -13.03 -20.09
N LYS A 167 -8.58 -12.72 -21.39
CA LYS A 167 -8.56 -11.39 -21.99
C LYS A 167 -9.82 -11.21 -22.86
N PRO A 168 -11.01 -11.02 -22.27
CA PRO A 168 -12.25 -10.92 -23.03
C PRO A 168 -12.30 -9.62 -23.82
N ALA A 169 -12.85 -9.66 -25.03
CA ALA A 169 -13.10 -8.46 -25.81
C ALA A 169 -14.13 -7.56 -25.11
N GLN A 170 -13.79 -6.28 -24.94
CA GLN A 170 -14.61 -5.31 -24.19
C GLN A 170 -15.37 -4.31 -25.08
N ASN A 171 -15.15 -4.33 -26.39
CA ASN A 171 -15.78 -3.43 -27.39
C ASN A 171 -15.50 -1.93 -27.20
N VAL A 172 -14.63 -1.52 -26.29
CA VAL A 172 -14.11 -0.15 -26.22
C VAL A 172 -13.23 0.13 -27.44
N TYR A 173 -12.40 -0.84 -27.80
CA TYR A 173 -11.75 -0.93 -29.10
C TYR A 173 -12.13 -2.28 -29.74
N PRO A 174 -12.76 -2.30 -30.92
CA PRO A 174 -13.42 -3.50 -31.46
C PRO A 174 -12.53 -4.74 -31.51
N GLY A 175 -13.04 -5.84 -31.00
CA GLY A 175 -12.37 -7.16 -31.02
C GLY A 175 -11.20 -7.31 -30.06
N THR A 176 -10.94 -6.35 -29.19
CA THR A 176 -9.82 -6.36 -28.25
C THR A 176 -10.27 -6.24 -26.79
N ASN A 177 -9.35 -6.49 -25.87
CA ASN A 177 -9.51 -6.21 -24.43
C ASN A 177 -8.92 -4.85 -24.01
N ILE A 178 -8.69 -3.93 -24.97
CA ILE A 178 -8.29 -2.55 -24.69
C ILE A 178 -9.46 -1.82 -24.06
N VAL A 179 -9.23 -1.18 -22.91
CA VAL A 179 -10.25 -0.42 -22.15
C VAL A 179 -9.97 1.08 -22.07
N ASP A 180 -8.76 1.51 -22.43
CA ASP A 180 -8.42 2.91 -22.61
C ASP A 180 -7.29 3.02 -23.65
N THR A 181 -7.50 3.86 -24.65
CA THR A 181 -6.57 4.05 -25.77
C THR A 181 -5.59 5.20 -25.57
N CYS A 182 -5.73 5.98 -24.48
CA CYS A 182 -4.85 7.10 -24.21
C CYS A 182 -3.41 6.63 -23.98
N ARG A 183 -2.46 7.37 -24.59
CA ARG A 183 -1.05 7.11 -24.37
C ARG A 183 -0.64 7.47 -22.96
N ARG A 184 -0.06 6.50 -22.27
CA ARG A 184 0.29 6.64 -20.84
C ARG A 184 1.68 6.10 -20.50
N ASP A 185 2.14 6.40 -19.26
CA ASP A 185 3.27 5.75 -18.62
C ASP A 185 2.79 4.82 -17.49
N ALA A 186 2.37 5.34 -16.37
CA ALA A 186 1.80 4.60 -15.25
C ALA A 186 0.28 4.85 -15.17
N ALA A 187 -0.38 4.07 -14.33
CA ALA A 187 -1.77 4.31 -13.97
C ALA A 187 -2.05 3.73 -12.58
N THR A 188 -3.21 4.09 -12.03
CA THR A 188 -3.83 3.42 -10.91
C THR A 188 -5.31 3.28 -11.18
N VAL A 189 -5.80 2.06 -11.28
CA VAL A 189 -7.24 1.75 -11.28
C VAL A 189 -7.59 1.28 -9.87
N TRP A 190 -8.55 1.95 -9.26
CA TRP A 190 -8.94 1.72 -7.87
C TRP A 190 -10.40 1.33 -7.75
N LEU A 191 -10.69 0.22 -7.06
CA LEU A 191 -12.03 -0.15 -6.63
C LEU A 191 -12.33 0.58 -5.32
N ASP A 192 -13.12 1.66 -5.40
CA ASP A 192 -13.54 2.41 -4.22
C ASP A 192 -14.82 1.83 -3.60
N ARG A 193 -14.63 0.96 -2.61
CA ARG A 193 -15.73 0.32 -1.87
C ARG A 193 -16.47 1.28 -0.92
N PHE A 194 -15.91 2.47 -0.68
CA PHE A 194 -16.50 3.50 0.18
C PHE A 194 -17.31 4.54 -0.62
N GLU A 195 -17.23 4.50 -1.95
CA GLU A 195 -17.96 5.41 -2.84
C GLU A 195 -19.47 5.10 -2.86
N GLN A 196 -20.27 6.15 -2.69
CA GLN A 196 -21.75 6.03 -2.69
C GLN A 196 -22.36 6.20 -4.08
N ASP A 197 -21.69 6.93 -4.98
CA ASP A 197 -22.13 7.06 -6.37
C ASP A 197 -21.65 5.85 -7.19
N PRO A 198 -22.55 4.97 -7.64
CA PRO A 198 -22.18 3.78 -8.40
C PRO A 198 -21.45 4.13 -9.70
N ASN A 199 -21.63 5.31 -10.28
CA ASN A 199 -20.93 5.76 -11.48
C ASN A 199 -19.47 6.13 -11.21
N LYS A 200 -19.08 6.33 -9.95
CA LYS A 200 -17.72 6.65 -9.51
C LYS A 200 -17.05 5.49 -8.76
N ARG A 201 -17.68 4.30 -8.72
CA ARG A 201 -17.18 3.13 -8.00
C ARG A 201 -15.74 2.75 -8.41
N TRP A 202 -15.43 2.86 -9.69
CA TRP A 202 -14.08 2.69 -10.21
C TRP A 202 -13.47 4.03 -10.55
N LYS A 203 -12.24 4.22 -10.09
CA LYS A 203 -11.44 5.43 -10.32
C LYS A 203 -10.18 5.08 -11.09
N PHE A 204 -9.94 5.77 -12.19
CA PHE A 204 -8.78 5.58 -13.04
C PHE A 204 -7.94 6.86 -13.04
N PHE A 205 -6.81 6.80 -12.35
CA PHE A 205 -5.81 7.85 -12.31
C PHE A 205 -4.75 7.53 -13.36
N ASN A 206 -4.90 8.07 -14.55
CA ASN A 206 -4.04 7.78 -15.69
C ASN A 206 -2.90 8.81 -15.77
N VAL A 207 -1.64 8.36 -15.88
CA VAL A 207 -0.47 9.22 -16.07
C VAL A 207 -0.27 9.42 -17.57
N GLU A 208 -0.90 10.43 -18.11
CA GLU A 208 -0.91 10.75 -19.53
C GLU A 208 0.17 11.78 -19.88
N ARG A 209 0.65 11.70 -21.12
CA ARG A 209 1.60 12.69 -21.64
C ARG A 209 0.85 13.84 -22.28
N ARG A 210 1.06 15.07 -21.78
CA ARG A 210 0.46 16.28 -22.34
C ARG A 210 0.93 16.50 -23.79
N THR A 211 0.04 16.92 -24.65
CA THR A 211 0.35 17.11 -26.09
C THR A 211 1.20 18.35 -26.34
N TYR A 212 1.02 19.44 -25.57
CA TYR A 212 1.63 20.74 -25.85
C TYR A 212 3.06 20.90 -25.32
N ASP A 213 3.43 20.25 -24.18
CA ASP A 213 4.78 20.36 -23.58
C ASP A 213 5.43 19.00 -23.29
N ARG A 214 4.73 17.91 -23.63
CA ARG A 214 5.16 16.52 -23.47
C ARG A 214 5.49 16.10 -22.02
N ARG A 215 5.02 16.84 -21.00
CA ARG A 215 5.16 16.50 -19.59
C ARG A 215 4.09 15.53 -19.15
N TRP A 216 4.33 14.86 -18.03
CA TRP A 216 3.39 13.89 -17.45
C TRP A 216 2.39 14.58 -16.52
N GLN A 217 1.12 14.17 -16.59
CA GLN A 217 0.04 14.64 -15.73
C GLN A 217 -0.86 13.47 -15.33
N PHE A 218 -1.50 13.55 -14.16
CA PHE A 218 -2.66 12.71 -13.89
C PHE A 218 -3.88 13.23 -14.64
N VAL A 219 -4.68 12.28 -15.13
CA VAL A 219 -6.05 12.50 -15.61
C VAL A 219 -6.94 11.52 -14.87
N LEU A 220 -7.89 12.01 -14.07
CA LEU A 220 -8.85 11.18 -13.35
C LEU A 220 -10.07 10.91 -14.23
N LYS A 221 -10.48 9.64 -14.30
CA LYS A 221 -11.68 9.16 -14.97
C LYS A 221 -12.49 8.29 -14.01
N TYR A 222 -13.80 8.24 -14.19
CA TYR A 222 -14.70 7.39 -13.42
C TYR A 222 -15.36 6.33 -14.28
N SER A 223 -15.79 5.23 -13.62
CA SER A 223 -16.57 4.18 -14.26
C SER A 223 -17.44 3.44 -13.23
N SER A 224 -18.61 2.99 -13.67
CA SER A 224 -19.47 2.09 -12.90
C SER A 224 -19.03 0.63 -13.00
N ASP A 225 -18.40 0.24 -14.10
CA ASP A 225 -18.06 -1.14 -14.44
C ASP A 225 -16.54 -1.42 -14.54
N GLY A 226 -15.70 -0.36 -14.48
CA GLY A 226 -14.25 -0.48 -14.62
C GLY A 226 -13.75 -0.72 -16.07
N ILE A 227 -14.65 -0.67 -17.03
CA ILE A 227 -14.38 -0.92 -18.46
C ILE A 227 -14.65 0.35 -19.29
N HIS A 228 -15.82 0.95 -19.11
CA HIS A 228 -16.25 2.13 -19.83
C HIS A 228 -15.97 3.37 -18.99
N TRP A 229 -14.96 4.12 -19.39
CA TRP A 229 -14.45 5.28 -18.64
C TRP A 229 -15.08 6.59 -19.10
N SER A 230 -15.36 7.47 -18.16
CA SER A 230 -15.76 8.86 -18.44
C SER A 230 -14.64 9.61 -19.16
N LYS A 231 -14.96 10.79 -19.68
CA LYS A 231 -13.92 11.79 -20.00
C LYS A 231 -13.16 12.18 -18.73
N GLY A 232 -11.95 12.72 -18.88
CA GLY A 232 -11.18 13.23 -17.74
C GLY A 232 -11.96 14.28 -16.95
N VAL A 233 -12.14 14.05 -15.65
CA VAL A 233 -12.89 14.95 -14.73
C VAL A 233 -11.97 15.89 -13.98
N ALA A 234 -10.71 15.49 -13.77
CA ALA A 234 -9.66 16.33 -13.15
C ALA A 234 -8.31 16.07 -13.82
N GLN A 235 -7.45 17.09 -13.84
CA GLN A 235 -6.11 17.03 -14.40
C GLN A 235 -5.11 17.71 -13.47
N SER A 236 -3.92 17.14 -13.35
CA SER A 236 -2.84 17.70 -12.52
C SER A 236 -1.91 18.64 -13.31
N GLY A 237 -1.04 19.32 -12.57
CA GLY A 237 0.18 19.89 -13.15
C GLY A 237 1.17 18.81 -13.60
N ASP A 238 2.43 19.19 -13.79
CA ASP A 238 3.52 18.26 -14.10
C ASP A 238 3.88 17.42 -12.86
N ILE A 239 3.79 16.07 -12.96
CA ILE A 239 3.99 15.15 -11.82
C ILE A 239 5.17 14.18 -11.99
N GLY A 240 5.71 14.06 -13.19
CA GLY A 240 6.70 13.01 -13.54
C GLY A 240 6.07 11.64 -13.85
N ASP A 241 6.89 10.78 -14.39
CA ASP A 241 6.54 9.38 -14.66
C ASP A 241 6.44 8.54 -13.37
N ARG A 242 5.88 7.33 -13.46
CA ARG A 242 5.80 6.37 -12.34
C ARG A 242 5.18 6.94 -11.06
N SER A 243 4.30 7.92 -11.18
CA SER A 243 3.45 8.39 -10.07
C SER A 243 2.28 7.42 -9.89
N SER A 244 1.86 7.21 -8.64
CA SER A 244 0.78 6.28 -8.28
C SER A 244 -0.14 6.87 -7.22
N VAL A 245 -1.27 6.22 -6.99
CA VAL A 245 -2.32 6.69 -6.08
C VAL A 245 -2.74 5.56 -5.15
N PHE A 246 -3.08 5.90 -3.91
CA PHE A 246 -3.73 4.99 -2.98
C PHE A 246 -4.72 5.73 -2.08
N TYR A 247 -5.65 4.98 -1.49
CA TYR A 247 -6.56 5.51 -0.47
C TYR A 247 -6.08 5.12 0.92
N ASN A 248 -5.97 6.11 1.82
CA ASN A 248 -5.72 5.88 3.23
C ASN A 248 -7.06 5.96 4.00
N PRO A 249 -7.67 4.84 4.37
CA PRO A 249 -8.96 4.83 5.03
C PRO A 249 -8.90 5.26 6.51
N PHE A 250 -7.73 5.22 7.16
CA PHE A 250 -7.55 5.70 8.53
C PHE A 250 -7.70 7.21 8.62
N LEU A 251 -7.27 7.92 7.57
CA LEU A 251 -7.41 9.37 7.40
C LEU A 251 -8.61 9.75 6.51
N LYS A 252 -9.19 8.78 5.79
CA LYS A 252 -10.21 9.00 4.75
C LYS A 252 -9.71 9.96 3.67
N LYS A 253 -8.49 9.70 3.16
CA LYS A 253 -7.80 10.54 2.20
C LYS A 253 -7.29 9.75 1.00
N TRP A 254 -7.42 10.33 -0.18
CA TRP A 254 -6.68 9.96 -1.37
C TRP A 254 -5.28 10.52 -1.26
N VAL A 255 -4.29 9.72 -1.56
CA VAL A 255 -2.88 10.06 -1.50
C VAL A 255 -2.25 9.84 -2.86
N LEU A 256 -1.54 10.84 -3.36
CA LEU A 256 -0.73 10.71 -4.56
C LEU A 256 0.74 10.61 -4.18
N SER A 257 1.37 9.51 -4.60
CA SER A 257 2.80 9.27 -4.54
C SER A 257 3.43 9.78 -5.82
N LEU A 258 4.03 10.95 -5.78
CA LEU A 258 4.59 11.61 -6.96
C LEU A 258 6.08 11.35 -7.09
N ARG A 259 6.57 11.16 -8.33
CA ARG A 259 8.01 11.09 -8.56
C ARG A 259 8.69 12.38 -8.14
N HIS A 260 9.73 12.23 -7.34
CA HIS A 260 10.56 13.31 -6.85
C HIS A 260 12.05 13.00 -7.03
N SER A 261 12.91 14.00 -7.00
CA SER A 261 14.36 13.85 -7.00
C SER A 261 14.93 14.72 -5.90
N THR A 262 15.83 14.18 -5.10
CA THR A 262 16.54 14.87 -4.02
C THR A 262 18.04 14.92 -4.31
N ALA A 263 18.81 15.59 -3.46
CA ALA A 263 20.26 15.59 -3.55
C ALA A 263 20.87 14.19 -3.38
N VAL A 264 20.17 13.30 -2.65
CA VAL A 264 20.67 11.94 -2.32
C VAL A 264 20.17 10.84 -3.25
N SER A 265 19.14 11.11 -4.06
CA SER A 265 18.61 10.14 -5.02
C SER A 265 17.83 10.81 -6.14
N SER A 266 18.05 10.38 -7.39
CA SER A 266 17.26 10.80 -8.55
C SER A 266 15.82 10.25 -8.53
N ARG A 267 15.53 9.30 -7.62
CA ARG A 267 14.23 8.63 -7.47
C ARG A 267 13.81 8.58 -6.01
N SER A 268 13.06 9.59 -5.62
CA SER A 268 12.40 9.74 -4.33
C SER A 268 10.91 9.97 -4.57
N ARG A 269 10.15 10.18 -3.50
CA ARG A 269 8.70 10.40 -3.58
C ARG A 269 8.33 11.67 -2.84
N SER A 270 7.37 12.40 -3.38
CA SER A 270 6.63 13.44 -2.67
C SER A 270 5.17 13.01 -2.50
N TYR A 271 4.48 13.67 -1.60
CA TYR A 271 3.18 13.29 -1.08
C TYR A 271 2.22 14.47 -1.14
N ILE A 272 0.99 14.19 -1.55
CA ILE A 272 -0.16 15.10 -1.40
C ILE A 272 -1.38 14.27 -1.05
N GLU A 273 -2.24 14.78 -0.19
CA GLU A 273 -3.48 14.13 0.22
C GLU A 273 -4.68 15.06 0.19
N ASN A 274 -5.83 14.50 -0.10
CA ASN A 274 -7.13 15.16 0.06
C ASN A 274 -8.25 14.11 0.19
N ALA A 275 -9.37 14.49 0.84
CA ALA A 275 -10.56 13.63 0.89
C ALA A 275 -11.24 13.52 -0.48
N ASP A 276 -11.16 14.57 -1.28
CA ASP A 276 -11.74 14.63 -2.62
C ASP A 276 -10.68 14.22 -3.66
N PRO A 277 -10.95 13.13 -4.45
CA PRO A 277 -10.02 12.65 -5.47
C PRO A 277 -9.85 13.62 -6.65
N GLU A 278 -10.85 14.44 -6.99
CA GLU A 278 -10.74 15.44 -8.05
C GLU A 278 -9.84 16.60 -7.60
N LEU A 279 -10.01 17.02 -6.34
CA LEU A 279 -9.22 18.10 -5.78
C LEU A 279 -7.75 17.69 -5.57
N VAL A 280 -7.46 16.49 -5.06
CA VAL A 280 -6.08 16.03 -4.88
C VAL A 280 -5.33 15.96 -6.21
N VAL A 281 -6.00 15.51 -7.28
CA VAL A 281 -5.43 15.50 -8.62
C VAL A 281 -5.18 16.92 -9.11
N SER A 282 -6.16 17.81 -8.99
CA SER A 282 -6.06 19.20 -9.49
C SER A 282 -4.95 20.01 -8.80
N LEU A 283 -4.67 19.70 -7.53
CA LEU A 283 -3.62 20.36 -6.74
C LEU A 283 -2.24 19.73 -6.94
N ALA A 284 -2.15 18.54 -7.55
CA ALA A 284 -0.89 17.81 -7.66
C ALA A 284 0.07 18.42 -8.68
N HIS A 285 1.32 18.58 -8.29
CA HIS A 285 2.42 18.96 -9.17
C HIS A 285 3.77 18.60 -8.53
N ARG A 286 4.84 18.61 -9.30
CA ARG A 286 6.20 18.43 -8.77
C ARG A 286 6.58 19.56 -7.84
N ILE A 287 7.26 19.23 -6.75
CA ILE A 287 7.98 20.20 -5.95
C ILE A 287 9.06 20.84 -6.84
N ARG A 288 9.10 22.15 -6.87
CA ARG A 288 10.12 22.95 -7.55
C ARG A 288 10.74 23.90 -6.54
N ASN A 289 12.04 24.15 -6.65
CA ASN A 289 12.79 25.01 -5.71
C ASN A 289 12.28 26.46 -5.64
N ASP A 290 11.56 26.90 -6.66
CA ASP A 290 11.01 28.26 -6.78
C ASP A 290 9.55 28.39 -6.31
N VAL A 291 8.88 27.29 -6.01
CA VAL A 291 7.47 27.28 -5.58
C VAL A 291 7.37 26.67 -4.18
N ARG A 292 7.13 27.51 -3.18
CA ARG A 292 6.72 27.03 -1.84
C ARG A 292 5.30 26.50 -1.91
N ASP A 293 5.18 25.25 -2.27
CA ASP A 293 3.90 24.57 -2.26
C ASP A 293 3.43 24.28 -0.83
N LYS A 294 2.17 24.62 -0.59
CA LYS A 294 1.54 24.33 0.70
C LYS A 294 0.94 22.93 0.76
N ASN A 295 0.76 22.28 -0.36
CA ASN A 295 -0.01 21.03 -0.48
C ASN A 295 0.89 19.80 -0.71
N VAL A 296 1.93 19.91 -1.54
CA VAL A 296 2.85 18.82 -1.82
C VAL A 296 4.04 18.87 -0.86
N VAL A 297 4.34 17.76 -0.21
CA VAL A 297 5.46 17.66 0.74
C VAL A 297 6.46 16.62 0.27
N PHE A 298 7.74 16.77 0.63
CA PHE A 298 8.72 15.70 0.56
C PHE A 298 8.25 14.54 1.44
N TRP A 299 8.46 13.30 0.99
CA TRP A 299 7.92 12.16 1.71
C TRP A 299 8.93 11.03 1.92
N PHE A 300 9.34 10.34 0.86
CA PHE A 300 10.03 9.09 0.96
C PHE A 300 11.25 9.05 0.03
N THR A 301 12.39 8.61 0.56
CA THR A 301 13.66 8.46 -0.18
C THR A 301 14.37 7.19 0.26
N PRO A 302 15.25 6.62 -0.56
CA PRO A 302 16.11 5.53 -0.10
C PRO A 302 16.98 6.00 1.06
N ASP A 303 17.15 5.14 2.06
CA ASP A 303 18.08 5.36 3.17
C ASP A 303 19.44 4.69 2.96
N ASP A 304 20.30 4.72 3.96
CA ASP A 304 21.65 4.17 3.93
C ASP A 304 21.70 2.63 3.97
N LYS A 305 20.59 1.97 4.30
CA LYS A 305 20.44 0.49 4.34
C LYS A 305 19.95 -0.10 3.03
N GLU A 306 19.53 0.72 2.05
CA GLU A 306 19.09 0.21 0.74
C GLU A 306 20.20 -0.59 0.05
N LEU A 307 19.84 -1.77 -0.45
CA LEU A 307 20.78 -2.65 -1.12
C LEU A 307 21.30 -2.02 -2.41
N ARG A 308 22.61 -1.99 -2.54
CA ARG A 308 23.30 -1.59 -3.78
C ARG A 308 23.46 -2.77 -4.72
N ASN A 309 23.41 -2.51 -5.99
CA ASN A 309 23.78 -3.50 -6.99
C ASN A 309 25.31 -3.68 -6.98
N SER A 310 25.77 -4.90 -6.69
CA SER A 310 27.20 -5.19 -6.61
C SER A 310 27.95 -5.00 -7.94
N GLN A 311 27.27 -5.11 -9.08
CA GLN A 311 27.84 -4.84 -10.40
C GLN A 311 27.92 -3.33 -10.72
N PHE A 312 27.14 -2.50 -10.03
CA PHE A 312 27.07 -1.05 -10.21
C PHE A 312 27.08 -0.33 -8.86
N PRO A 313 28.17 -0.45 -8.08
CA PRO A 313 28.22 0.04 -6.70
C PRO A 313 28.13 1.57 -6.60
N ASP A 314 28.48 2.29 -7.67
CA ASP A 314 28.41 3.74 -7.76
C ASP A 314 27.01 4.27 -8.11
N VAL A 315 26.07 3.39 -8.47
CA VAL A 315 24.68 3.80 -8.72
C VAL A 315 23.93 3.92 -7.40
N GLU A 316 23.45 5.13 -7.13
CA GLU A 316 22.65 5.41 -5.94
C GLU A 316 21.28 4.72 -6.03
N PRO A 317 20.85 3.92 -5.02
CA PRO A 317 19.52 3.35 -4.98
C PRO A 317 18.42 4.40 -5.09
N GLY A 318 17.25 3.99 -5.56
CA GLY A 318 16.08 4.87 -5.71
C GLY A 318 14.77 4.17 -5.45
N ILE A 319 13.75 4.94 -5.10
CA ILE A 319 12.37 4.48 -4.96
C ILE A 319 11.66 4.69 -6.30
N TYR A 320 11.49 3.63 -7.07
CA TYR A 320 11.00 3.70 -8.45
C TYR A 320 9.50 4.01 -8.51
N ASN A 321 8.69 3.31 -7.73
CA ASN A 321 7.27 3.58 -7.45
C ASN A 321 6.96 3.19 -6.00
N PHE A 322 5.80 3.62 -5.49
CA PHE A 322 5.36 3.31 -4.14
C PHE A 322 3.85 3.12 -4.16
N ASP A 323 3.42 1.89 -3.95
CA ASP A 323 2.03 1.47 -3.94
C ASP A 323 1.64 1.05 -2.53
N ALA A 324 0.68 1.75 -1.90
CA ALA A 324 0.25 1.44 -0.56
C ALA A 324 -1.20 0.94 -0.51
N MET A 325 -1.47 0.06 0.45
CA MET A 325 -2.77 -0.55 0.63
C MET A 325 -3.07 -0.76 2.11
N ALA A 326 -4.28 -0.44 2.54
CA ALA A 326 -4.73 -0.78 3.89
C ALA A 326 -5.02 -2.29 3.98
N TYR A 327 -4.41 -2.94 4.95
CA TYR A 327 -4.60 -4.35 5.26
C TYR A 327 -4.79 -4.50 6.77
N GLU A 328 -5.93 -5.05 7.17
CA GLU A 328 -6.32 -5.22 8.58
C GLU A 328 -6.19 -3.88 9.35
N SER A 329 -5.29 -3.77 10.31
CA SER A 329 -5.09 -2.57 11.14
C SER A 329 -3.95 -1.66 10.69
N ILE A 330 -3.30 -1.93 9.55
CA ILE A 330 -2.11 -1.21 9.09
C ILE A 330 -2.16 -0.85 7.60
N MET A 331 -1.28 0.06 7.17
CA MET A 331 -0.97 0.25 5.77
C MET A 331 0.28 -0.58 5.40
N LEU A 332 0.20 -1.30 4.31
CA LEU A 332 1.33 -1.93 3.63
C LEU A 332 1.85 -0.99 2.56
N GLY A 333 3.14 -0.72 2.52
CA GLY A 333 3.80 0.06 1.47
C GLY A 333 4.69 -0.85 0.64
N LEU A 334 4.21 -1.25 -0.54
CA LEU A 334 4.97 -2.02 -1.51
C LEU A 334 5.69 -1.04 -2.45
N TYR A 335 7.01 -1.05 -2.46
CA TYR A 335 7.75 -0.15 -3.30
C TYR A 335 8.83 -0.88 -4.09
N SER A 336 9.09 -0.39 -5.31
CA SER A 336 10.15 -0.92 -6.14
C SER A 336 11.45 -0.20 -5.80
N ALA A 337 12.37 -0.92 -5.16
CA ALA A 337 13.73 -0.44 -4.88
C ALA A 337 14.58 -0.64 -6.12
N TRP A 338 14.98 0.46 -6.76
CA TRP A 338 15.85 0.46 -7.94
C TRP A 338 17.31 0.61 -7.52
N SER A 339 18.17 -0.22 -8.08
CA SER A 339 19.62 -0.18 -7.82
C SER A 339 20.46 -0.11 -9.12
N GLY A 340 19.87 0.42 -10.19
CA GLY A 340 20.56 0.59 -11.48
C GLY A 340 20.52 -0.66 -12.37
N PRO A 341 21.27 -0.64 -13.49
CA PRO A 341 21.89 0.56 -14.02
C PRO A 341 20.90 1.49 -14.73
N GLU A 342 21.37 2.60 -15.27
CA GLU A 342 20.58 3.50 -16.12
C GLU A 342 20.29 2.86 -17.48
N ASN A 343 19.22 3.34 -18.18
CA ASN A 343 18.79 2.76 -19.45
C ASN A 343 19.91 2.60 -20.49
N LYS A 344 20.77 3.62 -20.62
CA LYS A 344 21.90 3.60 -21.58
C LYS A 344 22.90 2.48 -21.32
N ASP A 345 23.09 2.13 -20.04
CA ASP A 345 24.01 1.07 -19.62
C ASP A 345 23.34 -0.30 -19.77
N CYS A 346 22.05 -0.40 -19.49
CA CYS A 346 21.24 -1.59 -19.82
C CYS A 346 21.34 -1.92 -21.31
N GLU A 347 21.12 -0.92 -22.16
CA GLU A 347 21.17 -1.02 -23.62
C GLU A 347 22.55 -1.47 -24.12
N LYS A 348 23.61 -0.86 -23.58
CA LYS A 348 24.99 -1.17 -23.95
C LYS A 348 25.43 -2.58 -23.55
N LEU A 349 24.95 -3.05 -22.39
CA LEU A 349 25.39 -4.29 -21.77
C LEU A 349 24.44 -5.47 -22.00
N GLY A 350 23.24 -5.24 -22.54
CA GLY A 350 22.23 -6.27 -22.75
C GLY A 350 21.66 -6.85 -21.42
N ILE A 351 21.60 -6.03 -20.37
CA ILE A 351 21.14 -6.45 -19.04
C ILE A 351 19.89 -5.70 -18.62
N GLN A 352 19.20 -6.23 -17.60
CA GLN A 352 18.04 -5.61 -17.02
C GLN A 352 18.39 -4.47 -16.07
N LYS A 353 17.51 -3.48 -16.04
CA LYS A 353 17.43 -2.54 -14.94
C LYS A 353 16.96 -3.25 -13.67
N ARG A 354 17.76 -3.21 -12.61
CA ARG A 354 17.43 -3.91 -11.39
C ARG A 354 16.41 -3.15 -10.54
N ASN A 355 15.23 -3.72 -10.37
CA ASN A 355 14.25 -3.38 -9.37
C ASN A 355 13.85 -4.64 -8.61
N VAL A 356 13.72 -4.53 -7.30
CA VAL A 356 13.13 -5.54 -6.42
C VAL A 356 11.94 -4.92 -5.69
N ILE A 357 11.03 -5.73 -5.17
CA ILE A 357 9.92 -5.22 -4.36
C ILE A 357 10.31 -5.31 -2.90
N SER A 358 10.27 -4.19 -2.22
CA SER A 358 10.48 -4.05 -0.78
C SER A 358 9.18 -3.67 -0.07
N LEU A 359 9.12 -3.87 1.24
CA LEU A 359 7.92 -3.69 2.04
C LEU A 359 8.19 -2.81 3.26
N GLY A 360 7.33 -1.82 3.45
CA GLY A 360 7.24 -1.02 4.67
C GLY A 360 5.86 -1.09 5.28
N TYR A 361 5.77 -0.78 6.56
CA TYR A 361 4.54 -0.83 7.35
C TYR A 361 4.25 0.53 7.96
N SER A 362 2.98 0.93 7.99
CA SER A 362 2.58 2.19 8.60
C SER A 362 1.31 2.04 9.44
N ARG A 363 1.26 2.77 10.57
CA ARG A 363 0.07 2.85 11.42
C ARG A 363 -0.64 4.20 11.37
N ASP A 364 -0.07 5.15 10.65
CA ASP A 364 -0.66 6.48 10.41
C ASP A 364 -0.85 6.80 8.91
N GLY A 365 -0.29 5.95 8.02
CA GLY A 365 -0.40 6.08 6.58
C GLY A 365 0.54 7.09 5.93
N PHE A 366 1.40 7.73 6.70
CA PHE A 366 2.45 8.63 6.21
C PHE A 366 3.85 8.10 6.53
N HIS A 367 4.12 7.72 7.77
CA HIS A 367 5.42 7.19 8.20
C HIS A 367 5.47 5.68 8.01
N PHE A 368 6.33 5.22 7.12
CA PHE A 368 6.51 3.80 6.83
C PHE A 368 7.79 3.27 7.47
N TYR A 369 7.62 2.38 8.44
CA TYR A 369 8.70 1.65 9.09
C TYR A 369 9.20 0.53 8.19
N ARG A 370 10.51 0.42 8.02
CA ARG A 370 11.18 -0.58 7.18
C ARG A 370 12.11 -1.44 8.04
N PRO A 371 11.60 -2.47 8.71
CA PRO A 371 12.41 -3.29 9.63
C PRO A 371 13.43 -4.17 8.92
N SER A 372 13.20 -4.43 7.63
CA SER A 372 14.11 -5.18 6.76
C SER A 372 14.24 -4.47 5.42
N HIS A 373 15.46 -4.44 4.89
CA HIS A 373 15.78 -3.95 3.53
C HIS A 373 16.03 -5.11 2.56
N GLU A 374 15.95 -6.36 3.06
CA GLU A 374 15.93 -7.53 2.18
C GLU A 374 14.67 -7.48 1.28
N PRO A 375 14.80 -7.87 0.01
CA PRO A 375 13.67 -7.87 -0.90
C PRO A 375 12.51 -8.73 -0.38
N PHE A 376 11.31 -8.15 -0.31
CA PHE A 376 10.08 -8.89 -0.03
C PHE A 376 9.74 -9.84 -1.20
N MET A 377 9.94 -9.36 -2.44
CA MET A 377 9.91 -10.21 -3.63
C MET A 377 11.15 -9.91 -4.48
N ASN A 378 12.01 -10.91 -4.61
CA ASN A 378 13.29 -10.77 -5.30
C ASN A 378 13.17 -11.18 -6.77
N VAL A 379 14.09 -10.66 -7.59
CA VAL A 379 14.27 -11.06 -8.98
C VAL A 379 14.90 -12.45 -9.08
N ASN A 380 14.75 -13.09 -10.24
CA ASN A 380 15.52 -14.26 -10.59
C ASN A 380 16.78 -13.84 -11.35
N GLU A 381 17.93 -14.37 -10.95
CA GLU A 381 19.22 -14.08 -11.59
C GLU A 381 19.45 -14.93 -12.86
N THR A 382 18.59 -15.91 -13.13
CA THR A 382 18.70 -16.74 -14.33
C THR A 382 18.14 -15.99 -15.52
N GLU A 383 18.97 -15.75 -16.53
CA GLU A 383 18.55 -15.11 -17.78
C GLU A 383 17.39 -15.86 -18.43
N GLY A 384 16.41 -15.11 -18.91
CA GLY A 384 15.19 -15.67 -19.50
C GLY A 384 14.11 -16.08 -18.51
N ALA A 385 14.35 -16.02 -17.19
CA ALA A 385 13.27 -16.15 -16.21
C ALA A 385 12.25 -14.99 -16.37
N TRP A 386 10.97 -15.25 -16.09
CA TRP A 386 9.91 -14.25 -16.29
C TRP A 386 10.14 -12.93 -15.54
N ASN A 387 10.89 -12.97 -14.44
CA ASN A 387 11.25 -11.83 -13.58
C ASN A 387 12.77 -11.63 -13.51
N TRP A 388 13.48 -11.91 -14.57
CA TRP A 388 14.93 -11.75 -14.65
C TRP A 388 15.35 -10.29 -14.46
N GLY A 389 16.00 -9.99 -13.33
CA GLY A 389 16.59 -8.69 -13.00
C GLY A 389 15.64 -7.54 -12.69
N ASN A 390 14.31 -7.63 -13.01
CA ASN A 390 13.41 -6.51 -12.85
C ASN A 390 12.02 -6.94 -12.39
N MET A 391 11.58 -6.42 -11.24
CA MET A 391 10.22 -6.57 -10.74
C MET A 391 9.68 -5.22 -10.24
N GLN A 392 8.36 -5.02 -10.39
CA GLN A 392 7.67 -3.83 -9.88
C GLN A 392 6.37 -4.22 -9.20
N SER A 393 6.01 -3.45 -8.16
CA SER A 393 4.77 -3.66 -7.38
C SER A 393 3.51 -3.29 -8.16
N ILE A 394 2.37 -3.76 -7.66
CA ILE A 394 1.03 -3.57 -8.24
C ILE A 394 0.10 -3.09 -7.13
N ASN A 395 -0.75 -2.11 -7.42
CA ASN A 395 -1.84 -1.71 -6.53
C ASN A 395 -2.91 -2.81 -6.40
N GLY A 396 -3.68 -2.77 -5.32
CA GLY A 396 -4.72 -3.76 -5.03
C GLY A 396 -4.22 -5.04 -4.38
N THR A 397 -2.90 -5.24 -4.26
CA THR A 397 -2.36 -6.38 -3.52
C THR A 397 -2.01 -6.03 -2.07
N PRO A 398 -2.13 -7.00 -1.12
CA PRO A 398 -2.55 -8.40 -1.34
C PRO A 398 -4.04 -8.56 -1.62
N LEU A 399 -4.39 -9.69 -2.30
CA LEU A 399 -5.75 -10.22 -2.27
C LEU A 399 -5.83 -11.33 -1.21
N ILE A 400 -6.94 -11.41 -0.49
CA ILE A 400 -7.14 -12.39 0.58
C ILE A 400 -7.86 -13.61 0.01
N VAL A 401 -7.19 -14.76 -0.03
CA VAL A 401 -7.72 -16.01 -0.59
C VAL A 401 -7.63 -17.12 0.46
N GLY A 402 -8.71 -17.27 1.24
CA GLY A 402 -8.73 -18.18 2.39
C GLY A 402 -7.65 -17.85 3.41
N ASP A 403 -6.76 -18.79 3.69
CA ASP A 403 -5.65 -18.65 4.63
C ASP A 403 -4.36 -18.06 3.99
N SER A 404 -4.46 -17.54 2.77
CA SER A 404 -3.33 -17.01 2.01
C SER A 404 -3.57 -15.59 1.53
N LEU A 405 -2.47 -14.87 1.35
CA LEU A 405 -2.39 -13.59 0.67
C LEU A 405 -1.75 -13.80 -0.70
N TYR A 406 -2.39 -13.30 -1.76
CA TYR A 406 -1.89 -13.33 -3.13
C TYR A 406 -1.28 -11.98 -3.48
N PHE A 407 0.01 -11.99 -3.84
CA PHE A 407 0.74 -10.84 -4.32
C PHE A 407 1.06 -11.01 -5.78
N TYR A 408 0.72 -10.02 -6.58
CA TYR A 408 1.09 -10.00 -7.98
C TYR A 408 2.21 -9.00 -8.21
N ALA A 409 3.04 -9.25 -9.20
CA ALA A 409 4.14 -8.38 -9.56
C ALA A 409 4.36 -8.39 -11.07
N SER A 410 4.76 -7.25 -11.60
CA SER A 410 5.24 -7.13 -12.96
C SER A 410 6.69 -7.57 -13.05
N GLY A 411 7.01 -8.48 -13.95
CA GLY A 411 8.36 -8.98 -14.17
C GLY A 411 8.79 -8.87 -15.62
N ARG A 412 10.08 -8.84 -15.89
CA ARG A 412 10.65 -8.77 -17.24
C ARG A 412 11.56 -9.94 -17.50
N ARG A 413 11.36 -10.60 -18.63
CA ARG A 413 12.14 -11.76 -19.07
C ARG A 413 13.35 -11.37 -19.92
N LEU A 414 13.18 -10.36 -20.78
CA LEU A 414 14.22 -9.89 -21.67
C LEU A 414 14.80 -8.56 -21.20
N SER A 415 15.94 -8.17 -21.75
CA SER A 415 16.55 -6.88 -21.47
C SER A 415 15.55 -5.75 -21.68
N ASP A 416 15.63 -4.70 -20.89
CA ASP A 416 14.78 -3.52 -21.02
C ASP A 416 15.26 -2.60 -22.17
N ILE A 417 16.00 -3.18 -23.09
CA ILE A 417 16.21 -2.55 -24.38
C ILE A 417 14.83 -2.43 -24.99
N MET A 418 14.43 -1.24 -25.20
CA MET A 418 13.06 -0.77 -25.46
C MET A 418 12.33 -1.51 -26.59
N TRP A 419 12.98 -2.32 -27.35
CA TRP A 419 12.46 -3.09 -28.48
C TRP A 419 12.34 -4.60 -28.23
N ASP A 420 13.04 -5.15 -27.24
CA ASP A 420 13.05 -6.59 -26.95
C ASP A 420 12.43 -6.96 -25.60
N SER A 421 11.79 -6.00 -24.94
CA SER A 421 11.18 -6.22 -23.65
C SER A 421 10.06 -7.26 -23.74
N HIS A 422 10.07 -8.24 -22.85
CA HIS A 422 8.95 -9.16 -22.64
C HIS A 422 8.54 -9.08 -21.17
N THR A 423 7.44 -8.37 -20.93
CA THR A 423 6.96 -8.02 -19.60
C THR A 423 5.66 -8.74 -19.29
N SER A 424 5.60 -9.44 -18.19
CA SER A 424 4.49 -10.30 -17.77
C SER A 424 4.14 -10.10 -16.31
N THR A 425 3.06 -10.76 -15.86
CA THR A 425 2.59 -10.73 -14.47
C THR A 425 2.82 -12.07 -13.81
N GLY A 426 3.46 -12.06 -12.65
CA GLY A 426 3.62 -13.23 -11.79
C GLY A 426 2.84 -13.11 -10.48
N LEU A 427 2.65 -14.24 -9.84
CA LEU A 427 1.95 -14.43 -8.57
C LEU A 427 2.92 -15.00 -7.53
N ALA A 428 2.84 -14.48 -6.29
CA ALA A 428 3.45 -15.07 -5.11
C ALA A 428 2.42 -15.17 -3.97
N LYS A 429 2.61 -16.13 -3.07
CA LYS A 429 1.67 -16.44 -1.99
C LYS A 429 2.34 -16.34 -0.63
N LEU A 430 1.65 -15.76 0.32
CA LEU A 430 2.07 -15.68 1.72
C LEU A 430 0.93 -16.17 2.61
N ARG A 431 1.26 -16.72 3.78
CA ARG A 431 0.25 -16.98 4.83
C ARG A 431 -0.53 -15.70 5.15
N ARG A 432 -1.82 -15.76 5.42
CA ARG A 432 -2.59 -14.62 5.94
C ARG A 432 -1.91 -14.07 7.20
N ASP A 433 -1.69 -12.74 7.29
CA ASP A 433 -0.89 -12.04 8.31
C ASP A 433 0.59 -12.46 8.38
N GLY A 434 1.07 -13.24 7.44
CA GLY A 434 2.35 -13.93 7.48
C GLY A 434 3.60 -13.06 7.27
N PHE A 435 3.52 -11.75 7.37
CA PHE A 435 4.65 -10.84 7.15
C PHE A 435 5.75 -11.00 8.20
N VAL A 436 5.34 -11.09 9.46
CA VAL A 436 6.23 -11.24 10.62
C VAL A 436 5.59 -12.20 11.61
N SER A 437 6.38 -13.09 12.17
CA SER A 437 5.99 -13.91 13.33
C SER A 437 6.89 -13.67 14.52
N MET A 438 6.32 -13.75 15.71
CA MET A 438 7.05 -13.76 16.98
C MET A 438 7.29 -15.20 17.40
N ASN A 439 8.55 -15.62 17.49
CA ASN A 439 8.94 -17.02 17.59
C ASN A 439 9.68 -17.40 18.87
N THR A 440 9.54 -18.67 19.25
CA THR A 440 10.45 -19.36 20.17
C THR A 440 10.76 -20.77 19.66
N VAL A 441 12.01 -21.23 19.85
CA VAL A 441 12.47 -22.51 19.31
C VAL A 441 12.40 -23.63 20.35
N ASP A 442 12.99 -23.45 21.53
CA ASP A 442 13.23 -24.54 22.48
C ASP A 442 12.62 -24.33 23.87
N LYS A 443 12.55 -23.11 24.33
CA LYS A 443 12.07 -22.75 25.66
C LYS A 443 10.73 -22.04 25.58
N GLU A 444 10.02 -21.99 26.67
CA GLU A 444 8.88 -21.10 26.80
C GLU A 444 9.37 -19.64 26.75
N GLY A 445 8.75 -18.86 25.90
CA GLY A 445 8.91 -17.42 25.83
C GLY A 445 7.57 -16.72 26.01
N PHE A 446 7.60 -15.42 26.16
CA PHE A 446 6.39 -14.62 26.31
C PHE A 446 6.45 -13.31 25.54
N LEU A 447 5.24 -12.76 25.28
CA LEU A 447 5.02 -11.41 24.78
C LEU A 447 3.91 -10.77 25.60
N ILE A 448 4.15 -9.56 26.11
CA ILE A 448 3.14 -8.73 26.78
C ILE A 448 2.88 -7.51 25.92
N THR A 449 1.58 -7.23 25.67
CA THR A 449 1.20 -6.07 24.90
C THR A 449 1.27 -4.78 25.71
N GLU A 450 1.27 -3.64 25.01
CA GLU A 450 0.91 -2.34 25.59
C GLU A 450 -0.53 -2.39 26.15
N LYS A 451 -0.97 -1.32 26.82
CA LYS A 451 -2.35 -1.20 27.27
C LYS A 451 -3.27 -1.14 26.05
N LEU A 452 -4.25 -2.02 26.00
CA LEU A 452 -5.20 -2.18 24.90
C LEU A 452 -6.61 -1.82 25.37
N SER A 453 -7.37 -1.16 24.51
CA SER A 453 -8.82 -0.98 24.63
C SER A 453 -9.53 -1.65 23.46
N PHE A 454 -10.66 -2.30 23.74
CA PHE A 454 -11.41 -3.07 22.76
C PHE A 454 -12.92 -3.03 23.03
N ASP A 455 -13.73 -3.27 22.00
CA ASP A 455 -15.19 -3.37 22.07
C ASP A 455 -15.75 -4.73 21.61
N GLY A 456 -14.84 -5.67 21.27
CA GLY A 456 -15.20 -7.03 20.83
C GLY A 456 -15.46 -7.97 22.01
N LYS A 457 -15.73 -9.26 21.70
CA LYS A 457 -16.07 -10.30 22.68
C LYS A 457 -15.20 -11.55 22.60
N TYR A 458 -14.65 -11.85 21.44
CA TYR A 458 -13.98 -13.12 21.19
C TYR A 458 -12.55 -12.87 20.73
N LEU A 459 -11.58 -13.35 21.51
CA LEU A 459 -10.17 -13.26 21.15
C LEU A 459 -9.82 -14.37 20.15
N PHE A 460 -9.17 -13.98 19.08
CA PHE A 460 -8.60 -14.88 18.11
C PHE A 460 -7.09 -14.65 17.96
N VAL A 461 -6.41 -15.68 17.50
CA VAL A 461 -4.99 -15.63 17.15
C VAL A 461 -4.74 -16.31 15.81
N ASN A 462 -3.69 -15.85 15.11
CA ASN A 462 -3.05 -16.52 14.00
C ASN A 462 -1.73 -17.09 14.52
N ALA A 463 -1.61 -18.42 14.58
CA ALA A 463 -0.44 -19.07 15.18
C ALA A 463 -0.16 -20.44 14.55
N ASP A 464 1.12 -20.81 14.49
CA ASP A 464 1.59 -22.17 14.24
C ASP A 464 2.21 -22.73 15.53
N VAL A 465 1.53 -23.71 16.12
CA VAL A 465 1.98 -24.45 17.30
C VAL A 465 1.85 -25.97 17.10
N LEU A 466 2.11 -26.43 15.88
CA LEU A 466 2.12 -27.87 15.54
C LEU A 466 3.06 -28.66 16.45
N LYS A 467 4.21 -28.08 16.78
CA LYS A 467 5.27 -28.71 17.61
C LYS A 467 5.29 -28.22 19.05
N GLY A 468 4.39 -27.31 19.40
CA GLY A 468 4.41 -26.64 20.70
C GLY A 468 3.04 -26.32 21.28
N LYS A 469 2.97 -25.23 22.00
CA LYS A 469 1.74 -24.75 22.65
C LYS A 469 1.73 -23.23 22.77
N LEU A 470 0.51 -22.68 22.83
CA LEU A 470 0.23 -21.29 23.16
C LEU A 470 -0.81 -21.24 24.27
N LEU A 471 -0.57 -20.41 25.27
CA LEU A 471 -1.50 -20.02 26.32
C LEU A 471 -1.58 -18.50 26.35
N ILE A 472 -2.75 -17.97 26.65
CA ILE A 472 -2.95 -16.53 26.77
C ILE A 472 -3.55 -16.22 28.14
N GLU A 473 -3.02 -15.21 28.79
CA GLU A 473 -3.60 -14.63 30.01
C GLU A 473 -3.91 -13.15 29.78
N ILE A 474 -4.96 -12.68 30.44
CA ILE A 474 -5.36 -11.28 30.39
C ILE A 474 -4.97 -10.62 31.69
N LEU A 475 -4.24 -9.52 31.57
CA LEU A 475 -3.76 -8.72 32.69
C LEU A 475 -4.52 -7.39 32.74
N ASP A 476 -4.66 -6.83 33.93
CA ASP A 476 -5.08 -5.45 34.13
C ASP A 476 -4.00 -4.47 33.62
N GLU A 477 -4.26 -3.19 33.68
CA GLU A 477 -3.32 -2.17 33.23
C GLU A 477 -2.02 -2.13 34.06
N PHE A 478 -2.02 -2.68 35.29
CA PHE A 478 -0.88 -2.76 36.21
C PHE A 478 -0.09 -4.06 36.05
N GLY A 479 -0.58 -5.02 35.25
CA GLY A 479 0.07 -6.30 34.97
C GLY A 479 -0.39 -7.45 35.88
N ASN A 480 -1.46 -7.29 36.66
CA ASN A 480 -2.03 -8.36 37.48
C ASN A 480 -3.01 -9.20 36.66
N PRO A 481 -2.97 -10.53 36.72
CA PRO A 481 -3.91 -11.38 35.98
C PRO A 481 -5.36 -11.19 36.45
N TYR A 482 -6.30 -11.07 35.51
CA TYR A 482 -7.72 -11.15 35.85
C TYR A 482 -8.11 -12.57 36.24
N GLU A 483 -8.89 -12.69 37.31
CA GLU A 483 -9.44 -13.99 37.77
C GLU A 483 -10.31 -14.62 36.64
N GLY A 484 -10.09 -15.91 36.39
CA GLY A 484 -10.76 -16.65 35.32
C GLY A 484 -10.16 -16.47 33.93
N PHE A 485 -9.19 -15.55 33.78
CA PHE A 485 -8.48 -15.32 32.52
C PHE A 485 -6.96 -15.55 32.63
N THR A 486 -6.54 -16.32 33.62
CA THR A 486 -5.14 -16.66 33.84
C THR A 486 -4.65 -17.71 32.83
N ALA A 487 -3.34 -17.89 32.72
CA ALA A 487 -2.75 -18.94 31.88
C ALA A 487 -3.19 -20.36 32.30
N LYS A 488 -3.56 -20.57 33.59
CA LYS A 488 -4.10 -21.85 34.08
C LYS A 488 -5.54 -22.11 33.67
N ASP A 489 -6.29 -21.04 33.45
CA ASP A 489 -7.69 -21.11 33.00
C ASP A 489 -7.77 -21.22 31.49
N CYS A 490 -6.77 -20.75 30.76
CA CYS A 490 -6.72 -20.82 29.28
C CYS A 490 -6.74 -22.27 28.80
N LEU A 491 -7.61 -22.56 27.82
CA LEU A 491 -7.57 -23.85 27.12
C LEU A 491 -6.36 -23.86 26.19
N VAL A 492 -5.49 -24.85 26.40
CA VAL A 492 -4.21 -24.93 25.68
C VAL A 492 -4.40 -25.06 24.18
N ILE A 493 -3.88 -24.11 23.42
CA ILE A 493 -3.78 -24.20 21.97
C ILE A 493 -2.50 -25.00 21.64
N LYS A 494 -2.66 -26.16 20.96
CA LYS A 494 -1.54 -27.05 20.62
C LYS A 494 -1.88 -27.92 19.41
N LYS A 495 -0.85 -28.42 18.73
CA LYS A 495 -1.00 -29.32 17.54
C LYS A 495 -1.89 -28.73 16.46
N VAL A 496 -1.80 -27.42 16.25
CA VAL A 496 -2.57 -26.68 15.24
C VAL A 496 -1.69 -25.66 14.57
N ASP A 497 -1.89 -25.52 13.27
CA ASP A 497 -1.47 -24.38 12.45
C ASP A 497 -2.75 -23.76 11.91
N GLY A 498 -3.06 -22.53 12.34
CA GLY A 498 -4.32 -21.90 11.96
C GLY A 498 -4.22 -20.39 11.91
N THR A 499 -4.85 -19.80 10.88
CA THR A 499 -4.90 -18.35 10.69
C THR A 499 -6.05 -17.67 11.44
N LYS A 500 -6.96 -18.45 12.04
CA LYS A 500 -8.10 -17.97 12.82
C LYS A 500 -8.45 -18.98 13.93
N ILE A 501 -7.74 -18.91 15.06
CA ILE A 501 -7.92 -19.81 16.21
C ILE A 501 -8.62 -19.04 17.32
N LEU A 502 -9.81 -19.48 17.74
CA LEU A 502 -10.53 -18.91 18.88
C LEU A 502 -9.81 -19.29 20.19
N VAL A 503 -9.53 -18.29 21.02
CA VAL A 503 -8.99 -18.46 22.38
C VAL A 503 -10.14 -18.61 23.37
N CYS A 504 -10.07 -19.63 24.24
CA CYS A 504 -11.08 -19.89 25.24
C CYS A 504 -10.46 -20.08 26.64
N TRP A 505 -11.21 -19.72 27.66
CA TRP A 505 -10.88 -19.97 29.07
C TRP A 505 -11.95 -20.85 29.72
N LYS A 506 -11.57 -21.62 30.72
CA LYS A 506 -12.50 -22.42 31.52
C LYS A 506 -13.48 -21.47 32.22
N ASN A 507 -14.75 -21.83 32.19
CA ASN A 507 -15.82 -21.08 32.86
C ASN A 507 -16.04 -19.62 32.37
N GLN A 508 -15.36 -19.19 31.32
CA GLN A 508 -15.62 -17.89 30.67
C GLN A 508 -16.30 -18.11 29.32
N LYS A 509 -17.39 -17.39 29.09
CA LYS A 509 -18.14 -17.45 27.83
C LYS A 509 -17.44 -16.65 26.72
N ASP A 510 -17.01 -15.45 27.08
CA ASP A 510 -16.37 -14.46 26.21
C ASP A 510 -15.71 -13.37 27.07
N LEU A 511 -15.27 -12.28 26.45
CA LEU A 511 -14.59 -11.16 27.10
C LEU A 511 -15.54 -10.03 27.56
N SER A 512 -16.86 -10.21 27.52
CA SER A 512 -17.82 -9.13 27.84
C SER A 512 -17.68 -8.58 29.27
N SER A 513 -17.17 -9.37 30.21
CA SER A 513 -16.88 -8.91 31.59
C SER A 513 -15.70 -7.93 31.68
N LEU A 514 -14.90 -7.83 30.64
CA LEU A 514 -13.75 -6.94 30.55
C LEU A 514 -14.00 -5.77 29.57
N ALA A 515 -15.25 -5.62 29.07
CA ALA A 515 -15.62 -4.48 28.24
C ALA A 515 -15.32 -3.17 29.00
N ASP A 516 -14.88 -2.16 28.30
CA ASP A 516 -14.49 -0.85 28.84
C ASP A 516 -13.31 -0.85 29.84
N GLN A 517 -12.62 -1.98 30.00
CA GLN A 517 -11.38 -2.06 30.77
C GLN A 517 -10.16 -1.92 29.84
N ASN A 518 -9.11 -1.23 30.34
CA ASN A 518 -7.80 -1.30 29.71
C ASN A 518 -7.13 -2.60 30.15
N ILE A 519 -6.76 -3.43 29.18
CA ILE A 519 -6.11 -4.72 29.44
C ILE A 519 -4.72 -4.78 28.82
N ARG A 520 -3.96 -5.81 29.24
CA ARG A 520 -2.80 -6.30 28.51
C ARG A 520 -2.99 -7.78 28.21
N LEU A 521 -2.55 -8.23 27.05
CA LEU A 521 -2.51 -9.64 26.71
C LEU A 521 -1.09 -10.16 26.94
N LYS A 522 -0.98 -11.31 27.62
CA LYS A 522 0.29 -12.02 27.75
C LYS A 522 0.20 -13.36 27.06
N PHE A 523 1.00 -13.51 26.04
CA PHE A 523 1.12 -14.72 25.25
C PHE A 523 2.29 -15.54 25.77
N HIS A 524 2.03 -16.79 26.18
CA HIS A 524 3.04 -17.78 26.58
C HIS A 524 3.20 -18.77 25.44
N LEU A 525 4.31 -18.72 24.74
CA LEU A 525 4.58 -19.53 23.55
C LEU A 525 5.73 -20.50 23.80
N THR A 526 5.56 -21.75 23.38
CA THR A 526 6.59 -22.78 23.39
C THR A 526 6.64 -23.42 22.00
N LYS A 527 7.80 -23.45 21.35
CA LYS A 527 8.05 -24.11 20.05
C LYS A 527 6.99 -23.77 19.00
N GLY A 528 6.89 -22.50 18.63
CA GLY A 528 5.88 -22.04 17.69
C GLY A 528 6.10 -20.60 17.22
N ALA A 529 5.14 -20.15 16.44
CA ALA A 529 5.08 -18.82 15.82
C ALA A 529 3.72 -18.17 16.11
N LEU A 530 3.71 -16.90 16.52
CA LEU A 530 2.53 -16.07 16.68
C LEU A 530 2.60 -14.93 15.65
N TYR A 531 1.61 -14.84 14.78
CA TYR A 531 1.57 -13.87 13.68
C TYR A 531 0.72 -12.65 13.99
N SER A 532 -0.49 -12.85 14.51
CA SER A 532 -1.43 -11.77 14.83
C SER A 532 -2.42 -12.19 15.91
N PHE A 533 -3.15 -11.20 16.45
CA PHE A 533 -4.30 -11.40 17.32
C PHE A 533 -5.36 -10.32 17.03
N TRP A 534 -6.63 -10.59 17.41
CA TRP A 534 -7.70 -9.60 17.38
C TRP A 534 -8.86 -9.99 18.30
N ILE A 535 -9.67 -9.02 18.69
CA ILE A 535 -10.85 -9.26 19.48
C ILE A 535 -12.07 -8.93 18.64
N SER A 536 -12.74 -9.97 18.15
CA SER A 536 -13.91 -9.86 17.29
C SER A 536 -15.20 -9.67 18.09
N PRO A 537 -16.18 -8.87 17.62
CA PRO A 537 -17.52 -8.87 18.18
C PRO A 537 -18.30 -10.15 17.85
N TRP A 538 -17.87 -10.89 16.83
CA TRP A 538 -18.53 -12.09 16.34
C TRP A 538 -17.74 -13.37 16.67
N LYS A 539 -18.45 -14.44 17.00
CA LYS A 539 -17.84 -15.74 17.28
C LYS A 539 -17.28 -16.39 16.01
N THR A 540 -17.68 -15.95 14.85
CA THR A 540 -17.19 -16.35 13.53
C THR A 540 -15.81 -15.77 13.21
N GLY A 541 -15.42 -14.68 13.89
CA GLY A 541 -14.05 -14.18 13.95
C GLY A 541 -13.69 -13.14 12.89
N GLU A 542 -14.66 -12.48 12.27
CA GLU A 542 -14.39 -11.34 11.39
C GLU A 542 -13.75 -10.21 12.19
N SER A 543 -12.73 -9.58 11.59
CA SER A 543 -11.83 -8.69 12.33
C SER A 543 -12.23 -7.21 12.30
N ARG A 544 -13.20 -6.81 11.46
CA ARG A 544 -13.47 -5.41 11.06
C ARG A 544 -12.27 -4.73 10.40
N GLY A 545 -11.25 -5.48 10.01
CA GLY A 545 -10.06 -4.96 9.35
C GLY A 545 -10.28 -4.64 7.88
N TYR A 546 -9.39 -3.85 7.32
CA TYR A 546 -9.42 -3.54 5.89
C TYR A 546 -8.97 -4.75 5.06
N THR A 547 -9.72 -5.03 3.99
CA THR A 547 -9.56 -6.25 3.18
C THR A 547 -8.62 -6.06 1.99
N ALA A 548 -7.83 -4.99 1.96
CA ALA A 548 -6.90 -4.69 0.88
C ALA A 548 -7.56 -4.80 -0.52
N GLY A 549 -7.02 -5.59 -1.43
CA GLY A 549 -7.60 -5.82 -2.76
C GLY A 549 -8.87 -6.65 -2.78
N GLY A 550 -9.37 -7.11 -1.59
CA GLY A 550 -10.53 -7.98 -1.46
C GLY A 550 -10.20 -9.46 -1.60
N GLY A 551 -11.22 -10.28 -1.73
CA GLY A 551 -11.06 -11.72 -1.91
C GLY A 551 -12.36 -12.50 -1.81
N PRO A 552 -12.38 -13.75 -2.29
CA PRO A 552 -13.57 -14.60 -2.25
C PRO A 552 -14.13 -14.77 -0.84
N GLY A 553 -15.45 -14.57 -0.69
CA GLY A 553 -16.16 -14.73 0.59
C GLY A 553 -16.02 -13.57 1.56
N LEU A 554 -15.40 -12.47 1.16
CA LEU A 554 -15.37 -11.22 1.92
C LEU A 554 -16.55 -10.32 1.54
N SER A 555 -16.86 -9.36 2.42
CA SER A 555 -17.86 -8.32 2.19
C SER A 555 -17.40 -7.32 1.11
N ASP A 556 -18.33 -6.77 0.33
CA ASP A 556 -18.08 -5.71 -0.65
C ASP A 556 -17.89 -4.31 -0.03
N THR A 557 -17.92 -4.23 1.31
CA THR A 557 -17.70 -3.00 2.08
C THR A 557 -16.24 -2.59 2.21
N GLY A 558 -15.29 -3.46 1.84
CA GLY A 558 -13.87 -3.26 2.06
C GLY A 558 -13.40 -3.53 3.50
N LEU A 559 -14.29 -4.08 4.34
CA LEU A 559 -14.04 -4.49 5.72
C LEU A 559 -14.34 -5.97 5.92
N ASP A 560 -13.59 -6.62 6.80
CA ASP A 560 -13.83 -8.01 7.23
C ASP A 560 -15.00 -8.05 8.23
N VAL A 561 -16.21 -8.10 7.70
CA VAL A 561 -17.49 -8.16 8.43
C VAL A 561 -18.35 -9.29 7.88
N PRO A 562 -19.34 -9.83 8.69
CA PRO A 562 -20.24 -10.90 8.25
C PRO A 562 -21.04 -10.54 7.00
#